data_d06439d8315443e5ef158683c26c39ed
#
_entry.id   d06439d8315443e5ef158683c26c39ed
#
_cell.length_a   1.000
_cell.length_b   1.000
_cell.length_c   1.000
_cell.angle_alpha   90.00
_cell.angle_beta   90.00
_cell.angle_gamma   90.00
#
_symmetry.space_group_name_H-M   'P 1'
#
loop_
_entity.id
_entity.type
_entity.pdbx_description
1 polymer ?
#
loop_
_entity_poly.entity_id
_entity_poly.type
_entity_poly.pdbx_seq_one_letter_code
_entity_poly.pdbx_strand_id
1 'polypeptide(L)'
;MIRHIVLWRFLELTKNGNKKQNLRRAQQMLNEMATEIEGIVDIKIGINMGTGNDRSDLVLSVIFEHQAALDNYQKHPAHQKVKDFLGEVRYERRVIDYEVTE
;
A
#
# COMPACT_ATOMS: atom_id res chain seq x y z
N MET A 1 17.33 2.02 9.02
CA MET A 1 15.98 2.32 8.49
C MET A 1 15.25 1.04 8.15
N ILE A 2 13.93 1.10 8.08
CA ILE A 2 13.10 -0.06 7.77
C ILE A 2 12.34 0.19 6.49
N ARG A 3 12.41 -0.76 5.57
CA ARG A 3 11.59 -0.75 4.35
C ARG A 3 10.40 -1.68 4.55
N HIS A 4 9.22 -1.13 4.30
CA HIS A 4 7.94 -1.83 4.37
C HIS A 4 7.39 -1.91 2.95
N ILE A 5 7.24 -3.12 2.44
CA ILE A 5 6.72 -3.32 1.08
C ILE A 5 5.44 -4.16 1.16
N VAL A 6 4.40 -3.68 0.51
CA VAL A 6 3.14 -4.42 0.40
C VAL A 6 2.80 -4.58 -1.08
N LEU A 7 2.34 -5.77 -1.42
CA LEU A 7 1.89 -6.12 -2.76
C LEU A 7 0.46 -6.63 -2.66
N TRP A 8 -0.39 -6.16 -3.57
CA TRP A 8 -1.81 -6.58 -3.60
C TRP A 8 -2.20 -7.08 -4.97
N ARG A 9 -3.13 -8.03 -4.96
CA ARG A 9 -3.85 -8.45 -6.16
C ARG A 9 -5.31 -8.09 -5.95
N PHE A 10 -5.89 -7.47 -6.99
CA PHE A 10 -7.25 -6.92 -6.93
C PHE A 10 -8.24 -7.80 -7.67
N LEU A 11 -9.48 -7.80 -7.18
CA LEU A 11 -10.61 -8.41 -7.85
C LEU A 11 -10.91 -7.66 -9.15
N GLU A 12 -11.36 -8.39 -10.17
CA GLU A 12 -11.70 -7.77 -11.46
C GLU A 12 -12.89 -6.82 -11.36
N LEU A 13 -13.88 -7.16 -10.51
CA LEU A 13 -15.08 -6.37 -10.32
C LEU A 13 -15.57 -6.49 -8.89
N THR A 14 -15.92 -5.35 -8.31
CA THR A 14 -16.49 -5.26 -6.96
C THR A 14 -17.64 -4.25 -6.97
N LYS A 15 -18.34 -4.14 -5.84
CA LYS A 15 -19.35 -3.09 -5.65
C LYS A 15 -18.75 -1.68 -5.78
N ASN A 16 -17.44 -1.55 -5.61
CA ASN A 16 -16.73 -0.26 -5.69
C ASN A 16 -16.24 0.07 -7.10
N GLY A 17 -16.45 -0.83 -8.06
CA GLY A 17 -16.02 -0.63 -9.43
C GLY A 17 -15.15 -1.76 -9.96
N ASN A 18 -14.59 -1.57 -11.15
CA ASN A 18 -13.69 -2.52 -11.77
C ASN A 18 -12.25 -2.34 -11.25
N LYS A 19 -11.38 -3.28 -11.59
CA LYS A 19 -9.98 -3.28 -11.14
C LYS A 19 -9.27 -1.97 -11.46
N LYS A 20 -9.39 -1.48 -12.67
CA LYS A 20 -8.70 -0.25 -13.10
C LYS A 20 -9.13 0.96 -12.27
N GLN A 21 -10.42 1.09 -12.03
CA GLN A 21 -10.97 2.17 -11.20
C GLN A 21 -10.46 2.06 -9.76
N ASN A 22 -10.48 0.85 -9.20
CA ASN A 22 -10.05 0.61 -7.83
C ASN A 22 -8.55 0.79 -7.63
N LEU A 23 -7.74 0.46 -8.62
CA LEU A 23 -6.29 0.69 -8.57
C LEU A 23 -5.99 2.20 -8.54
N ARG A 24 -6.66 2.98 -9.36
CA ARG A 24 -6.49 4.45 -9.37
C ARG A 24 -6.91 5.06 -8.05
N ARG A 25 -8.03 4.61 -7.51
CA ARG A 25 -8.52 5.10 -6.22
C ARG A 25 -7.57 4.72 -5.09
N ALA A 26 -7.07 3.50 -5.08
CA ALA A 26 -6.10 3.06 -4.08
C ALA A 26 -4.82 3.90 -4.13
N GLN A 27 -4.31 4.16 -5.33
CA GLN A 27 -3.12 5.00 -5.51
C GLN A 27 -3.35 6.40 -4.95
N GLN A 28 -4.49 7.00 -5.24
CA GLN A 28 -4.85 8.32 -4.73
C GLN A 28 -4.95 8.32 -3.20
N MET A 29 -5.64 7.34 -2.64
CA MET A 29 -5.81 7.24 -1.19
C MET A 29 -4.48 7.03 -0.47
N LEU A 30 -3.59 6.21 -1.02
CA LEU A 30 -2.26 5.98 -0.45
C LEU A 30 -1.41 7.25 -0.50
N ASN A 31 -1.47 8.00 -1.59
CA ASN A 31 -0.75 9.27 -1.69
C ASN A 31 -1.26 10.30 -0.68
N GLU A 32 -2.57 10.38 -0.50
CA GLU A 32 -3.17 11.29 0.48
C GLU A 32 -2.80 10.87 1.92
N MET A 33 -2.85 9.58 2.20
CA MET A 33 -2.46 9.02 3.50
C MET A 33 -1.04 9.43 3.87
N ALA A 34 -0.13 9.37 2.91
CA ALA A 34 1.28 9.68 3.14
C ALA A 34 1.51 11.11 3.64
N THR A 35 0.63 12.04 3.27
CA THR A 35 0.74 13.44 3.71
C THR A 35 0.29 13.65 5.16
N GLU A 36 -0.44 12.69 5.73
CA GLU A 36 -1.02 12.82 7.07
C GLU A 36 -0.23 12.09 8.15
N ILE A 37 0.73 11.25 7.78
CA ILE A 37 1.45 10.40 8.73
C ILE A 37 2.90 10.83 8.84
N GLU A 38 3.32 11.13 10.07
CA GLU A 38 4.70 11.48 10.36
C GLU A 38 5.58 10.23 10.41
N GLY A 39 6.89 10.42 10.18
CA GLY A 39 7.86 9.33 10.29
C GLY A 39 8.14 8.60 8.99
N ILE A 40 7.47 8.96 7.91
CA ILE A 40 7.74 8.41 6.59
C ILE A 40 8.92 9.16 5.98
N VAL A 41 9.99 8.43 5.67
CA VAL A 41 11.19 9.00 5.03
C VAL A 41 11.00 9.06 3.51
N ASP A 42 10.44 8.00 2.94
CA ASP A 42 10.18 7.91 1.50
C ASP A 42 9.00 6.99 1.26
N ILE A 43 8.23 7.26 0.23
CA ILE A 43 7.10 6.44 -0.18
C ILE A 43 7.03 6.37 -1.70
N LYS A 44 6.82 5.15 -2.20
CA LYS A 44 6.64 4.90 -3.62
C LYS A 44 5.42 4.00 -3.80
N ILE A 45 4.58 4.37 -4.75
CA ILE A 45 3.36 3.62 -5.07
C ILE A 45 3.37 3.36 -6.56
N GLY A 46 3.15 2.11 -6.95
CA GLY A 46 3.16 1.73 -8.35
C GLY A 46 2.03 0.79 -8.72
N ILE A 47 1.49 0.99 -9.91
CA ILE A 47 0.51 0.10 -10.51
C ILE A 47 1.23 -0.75 -11.55
N ASN A 48 1.00 -2.06 -11.53
CA ASN A 48 1.67 -2.99 -12.44
C ASN A 48 1.31 -2.67 -13.89
N MET A 49 2.30 -2.65 -14.75
CA MET A 49 2.16 -2.43 -16.18
C MET A 49 2.06 -3.74 -16.98
N GLY A 50 2.46 -4.85 -16.35
CA GLY A 50 2.48 -6.15 -17.00
C GLY A 50 1.20 -6.94 -16.80
N THR A 51 1.16 -8.11 -17.42
CA THR A 51 0.06 -9.07 -17.29
C THR A 51 0.61 -10.45 -16.93
N GLY A 52 -0.23 -11.31 -16.39
CA GLY A 52 0.15 -12.67 -16.02
C GLY A 52 -0.37 -13.05 -14.64
N ASN A 53 -0.51 -14.35 -14.43
CA ASN A 53 -1.08 -14.89 -13.20
C ASN A 53 -0.13 -14.79 -11.99
N ASP A 54 1.13 -14.54 -12.24
CA ASP A 54 2.17 -14.43 -11.20
C ASP A 54 2.44 -12.99 -10.78
N ARG A 55 1.64 -12.04 -11.26
CA ARG A 55 1.90 -10.61 -11.04
C ARG A 55 0.94 -10.00 -10.03
N SER A 56 1.50 -9.15 -9.17
CA SER A 56 0.70 -8.29 -8.31
C SER A 56 0.22 -7.08 -9.10
N ASP A 57 -0.83 -6.44 -8.63
CA ASP A 57 -1.44 -5.31 -9.32
C ASP A 57 -0.97 -3.95 -8.79
N LEU A 58 -0.64 -3.90 -7.50
CA LEU A 58 -0.28 -2.65 -6.82
C LEU A 58 0.88 -2.92 -5.87
N VAL A 59 1.82 -1.98 -5.80
CA VAL A 59 2.91 -2.01 -4.84
C VAL A 59 2.94 -0.72 -4.03
N LEU A 60 3.22 -0.87 -2.74
CA LEU A 60 3.55 0.22 -1.82
C LEU A 60 4.93 -0.07 -1.24
N SER A 61 5.84 0.89 -1.30
CA SER A 61 7.15 0.79 -0.69
C SER A 61 7.37 2.02 0.17
N VAL A 62 7.54 1.82 1.47
CA VAL A 62 7.72 2.92 2.42
C VAL A 62 9.01 2.70 3.19
N ILE A 63 9.74 3.78 3.44
CA ILE A 63 10.91 3.75 4.32
C ILE A 63 10.59 4.53 5.58
N PHE A 64 10.84 3.89 6.74
CA PHE A 64 10.70 4.49 8.08
C PHE A 64 12.08 4.57 8.74
N GLU A 65 12.28 5.59 9.58
CA GLU A 65 13.57 5.74 10.28
C GLU A 65 13.82 4.58 11.26
N HIS A 66 12.78 4.09 11.92
CA HIS A 66 12.90 3.05 12.94
C HIS A 66 11.56 2.34 13.14
N GLN A 67 11.59 1.26 13.92
CA GLN A 67 10.42 0.41 14.16
C GLN A 67 9.24 1.17 14.77
N ALA A 68 9.50 2.11 15.68
CA ALA A 68 8.42 2.87 16.31
C ALA A 68 7.62 3.69 15.29
N ALA A 69 8.28 4.21 14.26
CA ALA A 69 7.60 4.95 13.18
C ALA A 69 6.70 4.02 12.36
N LEU A 70 7.16 2.81 12.06
CA LEU A 70 6.34 1.82 11.38
C LEU A 70 5.14 1.42 12.23
N ASP A 71 5.33 1.17 13.52
CA ASP A 71 4.24 0.81 14.43
C ASP A 71 3.19 1.92 14.50
N ASN A 72 3.63 3.16 14.59
CA ASN A 72 2.74 4.31 14.61
C ASN A 72 1.94 4.44 13.31
N TYR A 73 2.59 4.20 12.17
CA TYR A 73 1.96 4.20 10.86
C TYR A 73 0.81 3.18 10.80
N GLN A 74 1.06 1.96 11.28
CA GLN A 74 0.08 0.88 11.22
C GLN A 74 -1.15 1.13 12.10
N LYS A 75 -1.02 1.95 13.14
CA LYS A 75 -2.12 2.30 14.06
C LYS A 75 -2.83 3.60 13.67
N HIS A 76 -2.26 4.35 12.75
CA HIS A 76 -2.77 5.68 12.41
C HIS A 76 -4.15 5.61 11.74
N PRO A 77 -5.10 6.50 12.11
CA PRO A 77 -6.44 6.50 11.50
C PRO A 77 -6.44 6.63 9.98
N ALA A 78 -5.50 7.43 9.43
CA ALA A 78 -5.38 7.59 7.98
C ALA A 78 -5.02 6.26 7.30
N HIS A 79 -4.16 5.45 7.93
CA HIS A 79 -3.81 4.12 7.45
C HIS A 79 -5.00 3.17 7.52
N GLN A 80 -5.76 3.23 8.63
CA GLN A 80 -6.92 2.36 8.82
C GLN A 80 -7.97 2.59 7.73
N LYS A 81 -8.21 3.84 7.36
CA LYS A 81 -9.16 4.20 6.31
C LYS A 81 -8.79 3.56 4.97
N VAL A 82 -7.53 3.62 4.59
CA VAL A 82 -7.04 3.02 3.35
C VAL A 82 -7.10 1.50 3.43
N LYS A 83 -6.73 0.93 4.56
CA LYS A 83 -6.78 -0.51 4.81
C LYS A 83 -8.19 -1.06 4.63
N ASP A 84 -9.20 -0.34 5.11
CA ASP A 84 -10.60 -0.76 4.97
C ASP A 84 -11.02 -0.80 3.50
N PHE A 85 -10.66 0.21 2.72
CA PHE A 85 -10.96 0.21 1.28
C PHE A 85 -10.25 -0.92 0.56
N LEU A 86 -8.94 -1.10 0.83
CA LEU A 86 -8.16 -2.16 0.19
C LEU A 86 -8.72 -3.54 0.53
N GLY A 87 -9.23 -3.74 1.73
CA GLY A 87 -9.87 -4.98 2.14
C GLY A 87 -11.09 -5.33 1.31
N GLU A 88 -11.79 -4.34 0.75
CA GLU A 88 -12.97 -4.55 -0.08
C GLU A 88 -12.65 -4.90 -1.52
N VAL A 89 -11.47 -4.51 -2.02
CA VAL A 89 -11.15 -4.61 -3.46
C VAL A 89 -10.07 -5.63 -3.77
N ARG A 90 -9.31 -6.08 -2.77
CA ARG A 90 -8.24 -7.06 -2.95
C ARG A 90 -8.69 -8.48 -2.64
N TYR A 91 -8.00 -9.45 -3.22
CA TYR A 91 -8.14 -10.84 -2.79
C TYR A 91 -6.83 -11.43 -2.27
N GLU A 92 -5.69 -10.77 -2.50
CA GLU A 92 -4.39 -11.22 -1.99
C GLU A 92 -3.58 -10.02 -1.51
N ARG A 93 -2.85 -10.22 -0.42
CA ARG A 93 -1.94 -9.22 0.15
C ARG A 93 -0.69 -9.92 0.63
N ARG A 94 0.48 -9.42 0.22
CA ARG A 94 1.77 -9.90 0.67
C ARG A 94 2.55 -8.74 1.25
N VAL A 95 3.28 -8.96 2.33
CA VAL A 95 4.04 -7.93 3.01
C VAL A 95 5.41 -8.45 3.42
N ILE A 96 6.40 -7.56 3.34
CA ILE A 96 7.72 -7.82 3.89
C ILE A 96 8.25 -6.53 4.52
N ASP A 97 8.85 -6.67 5.71
CA ASP A 97 9.54 -5.58 6.40
C ASP A 97 10.98 -6.02 6.60
N TYR A 98 11.91 -5.15 6.20
CA TYR A 98 13.33 -5.49 6.38
C TYR A 98 14.15 -4.24 6.64
N GLU A 99 15.29 -4.45 7.28
CA GLU A 99 16.19 -3.37 7.61
C GLU A 99 17.04 -3.02 6.41
N VAL A 100 17.14 -1.72 6.12
CA VAL A 100 18.00 -1.21 5.06
C VAL A 100 19.09 -0.34 5.67
N THR A 101 20.29 -0.49 5.15
CA THR A 101 21.43 0.34 5.52
C THR A 101 21.67 1.34 4.40
N GLU A 102 21.67 2.60 4.75
CA GLU A 102 21.90 3.69 3.81
C GLU A 102 23.31 4.24 3.95
#